data_a579423df7420e362b519bc703eede4a
#
_entry.id   a579423df7420e362b519bc703eede4a
#
_cell.length_a   1.000
_cell.length_b   1.000
_cell.length_c   1.000
_cell.angle_alpha   90.00
_cell.angle_beta   90.00
_cell.angle_gamma   90.00
#
_symmetry.space_group_name_H-M   'P 1'
#
loop_
_entity.id
_entity.type
_entity.pdbx_description
1 polymer ?
#
loop_
_entity_poly.entity_id
_entity_poly.type
_entity_poly.pdbx_seq_one_letter_code
_entity_poly.pdbx_strand_id
1 'polypeptide(L)'
;MKKALIHDWFSTYAGAEKCIESFTNIWNDFEIYGLIDFLSECDRDKILKGKYTHTSFIQRLPFAKKKYRNYLPLFPLAIEQFDLSGYDVVLSSSHAVAKGVLTHSNQLHISYMHTPIRYAWDLYHQYLYESGLNHGLKGILAKYFLHKIRLWDVSTANRVDHYIANSRYIARRIKKVYGKFSDVIYPPVDIDKFALRESKSDFYLTASRMVPYKKIDLIVEAFSQTEKKLLVIGDGPDMGKIKSKASKNIELLGFADDKTMADLMGQAKAFVFAAEEDFGITPVEAQACGTPVICFGRGGALETVKEGISGLYFMEQNIRELLAAVDKFEQSYDKFEPIKIRENSLKFSRTRFEAEIKSYVEKKYEEFKERQND
;
A
#
# COMPACT_ATOMS: atom_id res chain seq x y z
N MET A 1 -12.39 25.23 10.76
CA MET A 1 -12.27 24.15 9.73
C MET A 1 -12.74 22.85 10.36
N LYS A 2 -13.98 22.43 10.06
CA LYS A 2 -14.51 21.12 10.43
C LYS A 2 -14.09 20.10 9.37
N LYS A 3 -13.64 18.93 9.78
CA LYS A 3 -12.99 17.96 8.91
C LYS A 3 -13.66 16.58 8.96
N ALA A 4 -13.90 15.98 7.80
CA ALA A 4 -14.28 14.58 7.67
C ALA A 4 -13.13 13.78 7.03
N LEU A 5 -12.83 12.62 7.61
CA LEU A 5 -11.89 11.64 7.07
C LEU A 5 -12.66 10.43 6.56
N ILE A 6 -12.52 10.16 5.27
CA ILE A 6 -13.20 9.05 4.63
C ILE A 6 -12.17 8.00 4.24
N HIS A 7 -12.40 6.74 4.63
CA HIS A 7 -11.60 5.61 4.21
C HIS A 7 -12.49 4.52 3.61
N ASP A 8 -11.93 3.70 2.71
CA ASP A 8 -12.71 2.66 2.03
C ASP A 8 -13.32 1.67 3.02
N TRP A 9 -12.52 1.11 3.93
CA TRP A 9 -12.96 0.18 4.98
C TRP A 9 -11.90 0.02 6.07
N PHE A 10 -12.34 -0.27 7.27
CA PHE A 10 -11.50 -0.57 8.42
C PHE A 10 -11.63 -2.05 8.81
N SER A 11 -10.61 -2.85 8.57
CA SER A 11 -10.62 -4.29 8.88
C SER A 11 -9.37 -4.79 9.58
N THR A 12 -8.22 -4.23 9.30
CA THR A 12 -6.91 -4.61 9.86
C THR A 12 -5.95 -3.43 9.76
N TYR A 13 -4.90 -3.42 10.58
CA TYR A 13 -3.82 -2.44 10.44
C TYR A 13 -2.86 -2.85 9.30
N ALA A 14 -2.83 -2.08 8.23
CA ALA A 14 -1.99 -2.29 7.05
C ALA A 14 -1.44 -0.97 6.50
N GLY A 15 -0.93 -0.96 5.27
CA GLY A 15 -0.24 0.20 4.69
C GLY A 15 -1.11 1.46 4.55
N ALA A 16 -2.38 1.30 4.18
CA ALA A 16 -3.30 2.43 4.08
C ALA A 16 -3.66 3.00 5.45
N GLU A 17 -3.85 2.11 6.43
CA GLU A 17 -4.18 2.49 7.81
C GLU A 17 -3.00 3.20 8.51
N LYS A 18 -1.75 2.98 8.10
CA LYS A 18 -0.61 3.81 8.56
C LYS A 18 -0.76 5.28 8.14
N CYS A 19 -1.37 5.56 6.97
CA CYS A 19 -1.70 6.92 6.56
C CYS A 19 -2.84 7.51 7.40
N ILE A 20 -3.89 6.71 7.67
CA ILE A 20 -5.01 7.13 8.54
C ILE A 20 -4.50 7.47 9.94
N GLU A 21 -3.65 6.62 10.53
CA GLU A 21 -3.00 6.89 11.82
C GLU A 21 -2.26 8.23 11.82
N SER A 22 -1.53 8.53 10.76
CA SER A 22 -0.85 9.83 10.61
C SER A 22 -1.84 10.99 10.47
N PHE A 23 -2.95 10.84 9.73
CA PHE A 23 -3.98 11.87 9.64
C PHE A 23 -4.62 12.14 10.99
N THR A 24 -4.91 11.11 11.78
CA THR A 24 -5.46 11.25 13.13
C THR A 24 -4.45 11.74 14.16
N ASN A 25 -3.14 11.55 13.92
CA ASN A 25 -2.07 12.18 14.71
C ASN A 25 -2.01 13.70 14.47
N ILE A 26 -2.18 14.14 13.21
CA ILE A 26 -2.14 15.56 12.84
C ILE A 26 -3.39 16.29 13.35
N TRP A 27 -4.56 15.69 13.16
CA TRP A 27 -5.85 16.27 13.52
C TRP A 27 -6.71 15.25 14.29
N ASN A 28 -6.85 15.48 15.58
CA ASN A 28 -7.63 14.62 16.45
C ASN A 28 -9.14 14.91 16.41
N ASP A 29 -9.56 15.92 15.68
CA ASP A 29 -10.95 16.41 15.57
C ASP A 29 -11.70 15.88 14.34
N PHE A 30 -11.11 14.95 13.57
CA PHE A 30 -11.82 14.31 12.46
C PHE A 30 -13.05 13.52 12.91
N GLU A 31 -14.17 13.68 12.18
CA GLU A 31 -15.21 12.66 12.10
C GLU A 31 -14.84 11.66 11.01
N ILE A 32 -14.98 10.37 11.32
CA ILE A 32 -14.40 9.29 10.52
C ILE A 32 -15.51 8.46 9.87
N TYR A 33 -15.38 8.23 8.56
CA TYR A 33 -16.35 7.51 7.74
C TYR A 33 -15.68 6.35 7.00
N GLY A 34 -16.40 5.24 6.86
CA GLY A 34 -15.93 4.08 6.09
C GLY A 34 -17.06 3.12 5.77
N LEU A 35 -16.91 2.32 4.73
CA LEU A 35 -17.96 1.36 4.35
C LEU A 35 -18.28 0.39 5.48
N ILE A 36 -17.24 -0.07 6.19
CA ILE A 36 -17.32 -0.97 7.35
C ILE A 36 -16.22 -0.64 8.37
N ASP A 37 -16.45 -1.04 9.61
CA ASP A 37 -15.47 -0.96 10.70
C ASP A 37 -15.53 -2.25 11.55
N PHE A 38 -14.51 -3.08 11.39
CA PHE A 38 -14.30 -4.33 12.13
C PHE A 38 -12.92 -4.39 12.79
N LEU A 39 -12.33 -3.22 13.09
CA LEU A 39 -11.06 -3.15 13.81
C LEU A 39 -11.15 -3.82 15.19
N SER A 40 -10.03 -4.38 15.63
CA SER A 40 -9.84 -4.69 17.04
C SER A 40 -9.74 -3.40 17.84
N GLU A 41 -10.05 -3.44 19.17
CA GLU A 41 -9.91 -2.25 20.01
C GLU A 41 -8.47 -1.71 20.00
N CYS A 42 -7.47 -2.60 20.04
CA CYS A 42 -6.06 -2.22 19.94
C CYS A 42 -5.73 -1.48 18.64
N ASP A 43 -6.22 -1.97 17.48
CA ASP A 43 -6.03 -1.30 16.20
C ASP A 43 -6.81 0.02 16.13
N ARG A 44 -8.02 0.06 16.72
CA ARG A 44 -8.85 1.27 16.79
C ARG A 44 -8.16 2.37 17.58
N ASP A 45 -7.63 2.05 18.77
CA ASP A 45 -6.88 3.01 19.59
C ASP A 45 -5.67 3.55 18.83
N LYS A 46 -4.96 2.68 18.16
CA LYS A 46 -3.77 3.05 17.37
C LYS A 46 -4.11 3.93 16.17
N ILE A 47 -5.08 3.51 15.34
CA ILE A 47 -5.40 4.14 14.05
C ILE A 47 -6.31 5.35 14.24
N LEU A 48 -7.37 5.19 15.06
CA LEU A 48 -8.48 6.14 15.18
C LEU A 48 -8.53 6.88 16.52
N LYS A 49 -7.53 6.66 17.38
CA LYS A 49 -7.47 7.27 18.73
C LYS A 49 -8.71 6.95 19.58
N GLY A 50 -9.18 5.70 19.48
CA GLY A 50 -10.37 5.23 20.20
C GLY A 50 -11.70 5.64 19.57
N LYS A 51 -11.72 6.39 18.47
CA LYS A 51 -12.96 6.81 17.82
C LYS A 51 -13.62 5.68 17.04
N TYR A 52 -14.94 5.71 16.97
CA TYR A 52 -15.73 4.82 16.12
C TYR A 52 -16.02 5.48 14.77
N THR A 53 -16.16 4.64 13.75
CA THR A 53 -16.42 5.07 12.38
C THR A 53 -17.91 5.16 12.09
N HIS A 54 -18.36 6.21 11.41
CA HIS A 54 -19.68 6.24 10.78
C HIS A 54 -19.66 5.26 9.60
N THR A 55 -20.40 4.15 9.73
CA THR A 55 -20.37 3.06 8.74
C THR A 55 -21.57 3.10 7.80
N SER A 56 -21.39 2.56 6.59
CA SER A 56 -22.47 2.40 5.63
C SER A 56 -23.40 1.23 5.98
N PHE A 57 -24.51 1.10 5.21
CA PHE A 57 -25.40 -0.06 5.35
C PHE A 57 -24.72 -1.41 5.12
N ILE A 58 -23.58 -1.43 4.42
CA ILE A 58 -22.79 -2.66 4.16
C ILE A 58 -22.33 -3.32 5.47
N GLN A 59 -22.04 -2.53 6.52
CA GLN A 59 -21.69 -3.02 7.84
C GLN A 59 -22.69 -4.05 8.38
N ARG A 60 -23.97 -3.88 8.06
CA ARG A 60 -25.09 -4.70 8.58
C ARG A 60 -25.48 -5.85 7.66
N LEU A 61 -24.87 -5.98 6.47
CA LEU A 61 -25.19 -7.06 5.55
C LEU A 61 -24.67 -8.42 6.04
N PRO A 62 -25.32 -9.54 5.68
CA PRO A 62 -24.92 -10.88 6.08
C PRO A 62 -23.44 -11.14 5.74
N PHE A 63 -22.70 -11.73 6.66
CA PHE A 63 -21.28 -12.06 6.50
C PHE A 63 -20.35 -10.89 6.18
N ALA A 64 -20.76 -9.62 6.35
CA ALA A 64 -19.95 -8.44 6.03
C ALA A 64 -18.56 -8.53 6.66
N LYS A 65 -18.44 -8.92 7.94
CA LYS A 65 -17.13 -9.06 8.63
C LYS A 65 -16.11 -9.92 7.88
N LYS A 66 -16.55 -11.00 7.22
CA LYS A 66 -15.66 -11.93 6.52
C LYS A 66 -15.67 -11.78 4.99
N LYS A 67 -16.76 -11.25 4.42
CA LYS A 67 -17.03 -11.29 2.97
C LYS A 67 -17.49 -9.93 2.40
N TYR A 68 -17.20 -8.81 3.06
CA TYR A 68 -17.63 -7.48 2.59
C TYR A 68 -17.25 -7.21 1.13
N ARG A 69 -16.11 -7.72 0.66
CA ARG A 69 -15.67 -7.57 -0.73
C ARG A 69 -16.63 -8.16 -1.76
N ASN A 70 -17.50 -9.09 -1.36
CA ASN A 70 -18.54 -9.64 -2.24
C ASN A 70 -19.63 -8.59 -2.51
N TYR A 71 -19.74 -7.55 -1.68
CA TYR A 71 -20.65 -6.42 -1.87
C TYR A 71 -20.06 -5.28 -2.71
N LEU A 72 -18.94 -5.52 -3.37
CA LEU A 72 -18.29 -4.55 -4.25
C LEU A 72 -19.25 -3.83 -5.22
N PRO A 73 -20.26 -4.50 -5.85
CA PRO A 73 -21.23 -3.78 -6.70
C PRO A 73 -22.06 -2.71 -5.98
N LEU A 74 -22.18 -2.79 -4.65
CA LEU A 74 -22.92 -1.84 -3.82
C LEU A 74 -22.03 -0.73 -3.23
N PHE A 75 -20.73 -0.83 -3.33
CA PHE A 75 -19.78 0.15 -2.77
C PHE A 75 -20.02 1.56 -3.28
N PRO A 76 -20.24 1.78 -4.60
CA PRO A 76 -20.59 3.10 -5.12
C PRO A 76 -21.78 3.72 -4.41
N LEU A 77 -22.89 2.99 -4.33
CA LEU A 77 -24.09 3.46 -3.65
C LEU A 77 -23.83 3.73 -2.16
N ALA A 78 -23.08 2.86 -1.48
CA ALA A 78 -22.86 2.95 -0.06
C ALA A 78 -22.00 4.17 0.33
N ILE A 79 -20.97 4.49 -0.47
CA ILE A 79 -20.09 5.63 -0.19
C ILE A 79 -20.79 6.97 -0.42
N GLU A 80 -21.73 7.03 -1.36
CA GLU A 80 -22.53 8.22 -1.68
C GLU A 80 -23.64 8.51 -0.65
N GLN A 81 -23.91 7.59 0.29
CA GLN A 81 -24.93 7.79 1.33
C GLN A 81 -24.44 8.60 2.55
N PHE A 82 -23.15 8.87 2.64
CA PHE A 82 -22.65 9.66 3.76
C PHE A 82 -23.02 11.13 3.61
N ASP A 83 -23.70 11.68 4.62
CA ASP A 83 -23.95 13.10 4.71
C ASP A 83 -22.70 13.82 5.25
N LEU A 84 -22.03 14.51 4.35
CA LEU A 84 -20.82 15.28 4.65
C LEU A 84 -21.08 16.79 4.64
N SER A 85 -22.32 17.24 4.54
CA SER A 85 -22.69 18.66 4.37
C SER A 85 -22.22 19.59 5.50
N GLY A 86 -21.94 19.03 6.68
CA GLY A 86 -21.50 19.79 7.87
C GLY A 86 -19.99 20.06 7.96
N TYR A 87 -19.18 19.69 6.93
CA TYR A 87 -17.72 19.80 6.97
C TYR A 87 -17.19 20.81 5.95
N ASP A 88 -16.13 21.51 6.33
CA ASP A 88 -15.42 22.44 5.44
C ASP A 88 -14.41 21.70 4.53
N VAL A 89 -13.75 20.66 5.08
CA VAL A 89 -12.75 19.85 4.40
C VAL A 89 -13.09 18.38 4.50
N VAL A 90 -13.07 17.72 3.36
CA VAL A 90 -13.23 16.27 3.20
C VAL A 90 -11.90 15.70 2.74
N LEU A 91 -11.26 14.88 3.59
CA LEU A 91 -10.03 14.15 3.26
C LEU A 91 -10.38 12.69 3.01
N SER A 92 -10.26 12.22 1.77
CA SER A 92 -10.49 10.81 1.45
C SER A 92 -9.17 10.06 1.27
N SER A 93 -9.04 8.91 1.93
CA SER A 93 -7.95 7.94 1.78
C SER A 93 -8.47 6.78 0.95
N SER A 94 -8.11 6.72 -0.33
CA SER A 94 -8.82 5.88 -1.30
C SER A 94 -7.90 4.89 -2.03
N HIS A 95 -8.31 3.64 -2.03
CA HIS A 95 -7.80 2.57 -2.88
C HIS A 95 -8.94 1.84 -3.62
N ALA A 96 -10.19 2.26 -3.37
CA ALA A 96 -11.39 1.77 -4.01
C ALA A 96 -12.39 2.90 -4.27
N VAL A 97 -13.29 3.22 -3.34
CA VAL A 97 -14.45 4.08 -3.59
C VAL A 97 -14.48 5.37 -2.75
N ALA A 98 -13.63 5.51 -1.73
CA ALA A 98 -13.68 6.63 -0.78
C ALA A 98 -13.62 8.01 -1.45
N LYS A 99 -12.89 8.15 -2.58
CA LYS A 99 -12.85 9.40 -3.37
C LYS A 99 -14.20 9.79 -3.99
N GLY A 100 -15.15 8.86 -4.04
CA GLY A 100 -16.44 9.04 -4.70
C GLY A 100 -17.54 9.59 -3.79
N VAL A 101 -17.24 10.07 -2.59
CA VAL A 101 -18.20 10.76 -1.73
C VAL A 101 -18.76 12.02 -2.39
N LEU A 102 -19.93 12.44 -1.96
CA LEU A 102 -20.58 13.65 -2.44
C LEU A 102 -20.15 14.85 -1.59
N THR A 103 -19.74 15.91 -2.26
CA THR A 103 -19.43 17.21 -1.65
C THR A 103 -20.15 18.32 -2.40
N HIS A 104 -20.37 19.46 -1.76
CA HIS A 104 -20.94 20.65 -2.38
C HIS A 104 -19.87 21.73 -2.66
N SER A 105 -20.23 22.78 -3.40
CA SER A 105 -19.30 23.81 -3.89
C SER A 105 -18.51 24.55 -2.80
N ASN A 106 -19.03 24.57 -1.57
CA ASN A 106 -18.37 25.24 -0.45
C ASN A 106 -17.53 24.30 0.42
N GLN A 107 -17.21 23.11 -0.08
CA GLN A 107 -16.40 22.10 0.59
C GLN A 107 -15.15 21.80 -0.24
N LEU A 108 -14.01 21.74 0.41
CA LEU A 108 -12.76 21.29 -0.20
C LEU A 108 -12.61 19.78 -0.09
N HIS A 109 -12.52 19.06 -1.21
CA HIS A 109 -12.25 17.64 -1.24
C HIS A 109 -10.81 17.34 -1.68
N ILE A 110 -10.01 16.83 -0.77
CA ILE A 110 -8.65 16.33 -1.04
C ILE A 110 -8.65 14.81 -0.95
N SER A 111 -8.12 14.14 -1.97
CA SER A 111 -8.02 12.67 -1.99
C SER A 111 -6.58 12.20 -1.95
N TYR A 112 -6.19 11.51 -0.87
CA TYR A 112 -4.96 10.73 -0.82
C TYR A 112 -5.18 9.37 -1.48
N MET A 113 -4.63 9.21 -2.68
CA MET A 113 -4.82 8.03 -3.51
C MET A 113 -3.70 7.02 -3.27
N HIS A 114 -4.06 5.88 -2.69
CA HIS A 114 -3.16 4.71 -2.65
C HIS A 114 -3.04 4.10 -4.03
N THR A 115 -4.17 4.04 -4.77
CA THR A 115 -4.23 3.52 -6.15
C THR A 115 -5.62 3.76 -6.74
N PRO A 116 -5.76 3.99 -8.04
CA PRO A 116 -7.01 3.71 -8.74
C PRO A 116 -7.42 2.23 -8.58
N ILE A 117 -8.71 1.92 -8.61
CA ILE A 117 -9.22 0.57 -8.31
C ILE A 117 -8.49 -0.52 -9.12
N ARG A 118 -7.49 -1.21 -8.51
CA ARG A 118 -6.57 -2.12 -9.22
C ARG A 118 -7.29 -3.25 -9.96
N TYR A 119 -8.23 -3.91 -9.29
CA TYR A 119 -8.98 -5.05 -9.87
C TYR A 119 -10.01 -4.63 -10.94
N ALA A 120 -10.31 -3.35 -11.05
CA ALA A 120 -11.16 -2.84 -12.12
C ALA A 120 -10.33 -2.33 -13.33
N TRP A 121 -9.09 -1.91 -13.11
CA TRP A 121 -8.20 -1.33 -14.13
C TRP A 121 -7.00 -2.23 -14.41
N ASP A 122 -5.85 -1.97 -13.81
CA ASP A 122 -4.56 -2.57 -14.21
C ASP A 122 -4.49 -4.09 -14.01
N LEU A 123 -5.11 -4.60 -12.93
CA LEU A 123 -5.11 -6.02 -12.62
C LEU A 123 -6.41 -6.73 -13.03
N TYR A 124 -7.21 -6.14 -13.94
CA TYR A 124 -8.51 -6.66 -14.33
C TYR A 124 -8.46 -8.10 -14.81
N HIS A 125 -7.60 -8.40 -15.77
CA HIS A 125 -7.49 -9.75 -16.34
C HIS A 125 -6.90 -10.74 -15.35
N GLN A 126 -5.88 -10.33 -14.59
CA GLN A 126 -5.28 -11.15 -13.55
C GLN A 126 -6.30 -11.48 -12.46
N TYR A 127 -7.05 -10.49 -11.97
CA TYR A 127 -8.10 -10.67 -10.96
C TYR A 127 -9.17 -11.68 -11.42
N LEU A 128 -9.67 -11.55 -12.65
CA LEU A 128 -10.65 -12.48 -13.20
C LEU A 128 -10.11 -13.91 -13.29
N TYR A 129 -8.85 -14.08 -13.69
CA TYR A 129 -8.20 -15.37 -13.79
C TYR A 129 -7.99 -16.02 -12.41
N GLU A 130 -7.38 -15.30 -11.47
CA GLU A 130 -7.08 -15.77 -10.11
C GLU A 130 -8.36 -16.07 -9.30
N SER A 131 -9.44 -15.32 -9.55
CA SER A 131 -10.74 -15.51 -8.88
C SER A 131 -11.61 -16.61 -9.55
N GLY A 132 -11.15 -17.22 -10.64
CA GLY A 132 -11.96 -18.17 -11.42
C GLY A 132 -13.19 -17.54 -12.11
N LEU A 133 -13.17 -16.22 -12.30
CA LEU A 133 -14.26 -15.43 -12.89
C LEU A 133 -14.03 -15.08 -14.37
N ASN A 134 -13.08 -15.74 -15.03
CA ASN A 134 -12.79 -15.54 -16.44
C ASN A 134 -13.81 -16.18 -17.39
N HIS A 135 -14.57 -17.20 -16.93
CA HIS A 135 -15.54 -17.97 -17.72
C HIS A 135 -16.91 -18.14 -17.01
N GLY A 136 -17.93 -18.58 -17.79
CA GLY A 136 -19.26 -18.91 -17.30
C GLY A 136 -20.11 -17.70 -16.87
N LEU A 137 -21.34 -17.97 -16.41
CA LEU A 137 -22.31 -16.92 -16.05
C LEU A 137 -21.81 -16.00 -14.93
N LYS A 138 -21.12 -16.56 -13.93
CA LYS A 138 -20.52 -15.75 -12.85
C LYS A 138 -19.45 -14.79 -13.40
N GLY A 139 -18.68 -15.25 -14.39
CA GLY A 139 -17.68 -14.43 -15.07
C GLY A 139 -18.31 -13.28 -15.88
N ILE A 140 -19.42 -13.55 -16.59
CA ILE A 140 -20.16 -12.51 -17.33
C ILE A 140 -20.67 -11.43 -16.36
N LEU A 141 -21.27 -11.85 -15.25
CA LEU A 141 -21.77 -10.94 -14.23
C LEU A 141 -20.66 -10.12 -13.57
N ALA A 142 -19.53 -10.76 -13.23
CA ALA A 142 -18.35 -10.06 -12.69
C ALA A 142 -17.81 -9.01 -13.66
N LYS A 143 -17.68 -9.35 -14.94
CA LYS A 143 -17.25 -8.40 -15.99
C LYS A 143 -18.22 -7.22 -16.14
N TYR A 144 -19.53 -7.48 -16.08
CA TYR A 144 -20.56 -6.43 -16.11
C TYR A 144 -20.43 -5.47 -14.92
N PHE A 145 -20.33 -5.99 -13.69
CA PHE A 145 -20.19 -5.14 -12.51
C PHE A 145 -18.86 -4.38 -12.49
N LEU A 146 -17.75 -5.01 -12.87
CA LEU A 146 -16.48 -4.32 -12.98
C LEU A 146 -16.50 -3.21 -14.05
N HIS A 147 -17.26 -3.42 -15.15
CA HIS A 147 -17.49 -2.37 -16.13
C HIS A 147 -18.30 -1.19 -15.52
N LYS A 148 -19.38 -1.47 -14.79
CA LYS A 148 -20.16 -0.45 -14.09
C LYS A 148 -19.33 0.32 -13.07
N ILE A 149 -18.48 -0.38 -12.31
CA ILE A 149 -17.55 0.23 -11.36
C ILE A 149 -16.57 1.17 -12.08
N ARG A 150 -16.01 0.79 -13.24
CA ARG A 150 -15.12 1.67 -14.02
C ARG A 150 -15.83 2.93 -14.48
N LEU A 151 -17.06 2.82 -14.97
CA LEU A 151 -17.86 4.00 -15.37
C LEU A 151 -18.08 4.95 -14.19
N TRP A 152 -18.50 4.41 -13.06
CA TRP A 152 -18.67 5.20 -11.83
C TRP A 152 -17.36 5.81 -11.34
N ASP A 153 -16.28 5.02 -11.32
CA ASP A 153 -14.96 5.44 -10.84
C ASP A 153 -14.40 6.63 -11.64
N VAL A 154 -14.57 6.62 -12.98
CA VAL A 154 -14.19 7.75 -13.83
C VAL A 154 -15.15 8.93 -13.65
N SER A 155 -16.46 8.68 -13.56
CA SER A 155 -17.45 9.77 -13.39
C SER A 155 -17.24 10.55 -12.10
N THR A 156 -16.74 9.89 -11.04
CA THR A 156 -16.45 10.52 -9.74
C THR A 156 -15.11 11.26 -9.68
N ALA A 157 -14.28 11.16 -10.72
CA ALA A 157 -12.96 11.81 -10.73
C ALA A 157 -13.02 13.35 -10.64
N ASN A 158 -14.13 13.97 -11.02
CA ASN A 158 -14.32 15.42 -10.91
C ASN A 158 -14.84 15.88 -9.54
N ARG A 159 -15.18 14.94 -8.64
CA ARG A 159 -15.63 15.26 -7.26
C ARG A 159 -14.47 15.63 -6.33
N VAL A 160 -13.24 15.38 -6.76
CA VAL A 160 -12.04 15.66 -6.01
C VAL A 160 -11.38 16.92 -6.56
N ASP A 161 -11.15 17.91 -5.69
CA ASP A 161 -10.48 19.16 -6.05
C ASP A 161 -8.98 18.96 -6.19
N HIS A 162 -8.37 18.22 -5.24
CA HIS A 162 -6.93 17.96 -5.23
C HIS A 162 -6.62 16.49 -4.98
N TYR A 163 -5.82 15.91 -5.88
CA TYR A 163 -5.30 14.56 -5.75
C TYR A 163 -3.89 14.57 -5.18
N ILE A 164 -3.65 13.73 -4.17
CA ILE A 164 -2.32 13.39 -3.67
C ILE A 164 -2.07 11.91 -3.99
N ALA A 165 -0.99 11.60 -4.69
CA ALA A 165 -0.59 10.24 -4.98
C ALA A 165 0.49 9.76 -3.99
N ASN A 166 0.45 8.49 -3.59
CA ASN A 166 1.45 7.89 -2.71
C ASN A 166 2.80 7.64 -3.40
N SER A 167 2.89 7.82 -4.72
CA SER A 167 4.10 7.64 -5.53
C SER A 167 3.92 8.29 -6.91
N ARG A 168 5.03 8.55 -7.60
CA ARG A 168 5.00 8.98 -9.01
C ARG A 168 4.39 7.91 -9.92
N TYR A 169 4.57 6.63 -9.54
CA TYR A 169 3.93 5.52 -10.23
C TYR A 169 2.41 5.64 -10.17
N ILE A 170 1.83 5.93 -9.01
CA ILE A 170 0.39 6.16 -8.85
C ILE A 170 -0.06 7.49 -9.48
N ALA A 171 0.75 8.54 -9.43
CA ALA A 171 0.45 9.78 -10.13
C ALA A 171 0.24 9.57 -11.64
N ARG A 172 1.10 8.74 -12.28
CA ARG A 172 0.93 8.36 -13.70
C ARG A 172 -0.37 7.59 -13.93
N ARG A 173 -0.76 6.69 -13.01
CA ARG A 173 -2.02 5.94 -13.10
C ARG A 173 -3.24 6.85 -12.93
N ILE A 174 -3.23 7.79 -11.98
CA ILE A 174 -4.27 8.83 -11.81
C ILE A 174 -4.41 9.62 -13.12
N LYS A 175 -3.30 10.08 -13.69
CA LYS A 175 -3.31 10.80 -14.97
C LYS A 175 -3.89 9.96 -16.11
N LYS A 176 -3.53 8.66 -16.18
CA LYS A 176 -4.02 7.75 -17.22
C LYS A 176 -5.51 7.46 -17.09
N VAL A 177 -5.97 7.17 -15.86
CA VAL A 177 -7.34 6.69 -15.61
C VAL A 177 -8.33 7.86 -15.50
N TYR A 178 -7.96 8.94 -14.80
CA TYR A 178 -8.87 10.05 -14.49
C TYR A 178 -8.58 11.32 -15.29
N GLY A 179 -7.49 11.39 -16.03
CA GLY A 179 -7.07 12.63 -16.72
C GLY A 179 -6.57 13.73 -15.77
N LYS A 180 -6.48 13.46 -14.47
CA LYS A 180 -6.15 14.44 -13.43
C LYS A 180 -4.66 14.47 -13.12
N PHE A 181 -4.18 15.64 -12.72
CA PHE A 181 -2.86 15.78 -12.09
C PHE A 181 -2.97 15.48 -10.59
N SER A 182 -1.86 15.06 -10.00
CA SER A 182 -1.74 14.83 -8.56
C SER A 182 -0.37 15.25 -8.08
N ASP A 183 -0.32 15.81 -6.87
CA ASP A 183 0.91 15.99 -6.14
C ASP A 183 1.36 14.66 -5.54
N VAL A 184 2.66 14.49 -5.28
CA VAL A 184 3.18 13.24 -4.72
C VAL A 184 3.64 13.50 -3.29
N ILE A 185 3.02 12.80 -2.34
CA ILE A 185 3.47 12.74 -0.95
C ILE A 185 3.61 11.27 -0.59
N TYR A 186 4.84 10.79 -0.45
CA TYR A 186 5.12 9.39 -0.15
C TYR A 186 4.52 8.98 1.20
N PRO A 187 4.01 7.74 1.35
CA PRO A 187 3.34 7.29 2.57
C PRO A 187 4.31 7.21 3.76
N PRO A 188 3.79 7.19 4.99
CA PRO A 188 4.60 7.14 6.20
C PRO A 188 5.22 5.76 6.39
N VAL A 189 6.50 5.72 6.72
CA VAL A 189 7.20 4.53 7.19
C VAL A 189 7.73 4.80 8.60
N ASP A 190 7.51 3.84 9.52
CA ASP A 190 7.93 3.91 10.92
C ASP A 190 9.42 3.60 11.07
N ILE A 191 10.27 4.44 10.50
CA ILE A 191 11.73 4.23 10.43
C ILE A 191 12.35 4.04 11.81
N ASP A 192 11.84 4.71 12.83
CA ASP A 192 12.36 4.68 14.19
C ASP A 192 12.17 3.31 14.88
N LYS A 193 11.27 2.47 14.37
CA LYS A 193 11.10 1.09 14.83
C LYS A 193 12.20 0.14 14.36
N PHE A 194 13.01 0.56 13.39
CA PHE A 194 14.03 -0.23 12.74
C PHE A 194 15.42 0.29 13.12
N ALA A 195 16.11 -0.48 13.99
CA ALA A 195 17.47 -0.13 14.40
C ALA A 195 18.46 -0.37 13.26
N LEU A 196 19.36 0.58 13.02
CA LEU A 196 20.49 0.37 12.12
C LEU A 196 21.38 -0.79 12.63
N ARG A 197 21.68 -1.72 11.74
CA ARG A 197 22.70 -2.77 11.97
C ARG A 197 23.76 -2.73 10.87
N GLU A 198 25.00 -2.54 11.27
CA GLU A 198 26.13 -2.54 10.34
C GLU A 198 26.62 -3.97 10.04
N SER A 199 26.63 -4.83 11.06
CA SER A 199 27.01 -6.24 10.88
C SER A 199 25.84 -7.07 10.39
N LYS A 200 26.02 -7.77 9.28
CA LYS A 200 25.02 -8.63 8.63
C LYS A 200 25.40 -10.11 8.77
N SER A 201 24.38 -10.94 8.85
CA SER A 201 24.53 -12.41 8.81
C SER A 201 24.41 -12.90 7.36
N ASP A 202 24.91 -14.10 7.09
CA ASP A 202 24.93 -14.66 5.73
C ASP A 202 23.61 -15.37 5.39
N PHE A 203 22.53 -14.59 5.34
CA PHE A 203 21.23 -15.05 4.84
C PHE A 203 20.49 -13.91 4.11
N TYR A 204 19.65 -14.30 3.19
CA TYR A 204 18.69 -13.42 2.50
C TYR A 204 17.35 -13.48 3.19
N LEU A 205 16.59 -12.39 3.13
CA LEU A 205 15.26 -12.30 3.70
C LEU A 205 14.24 -11.86 2.66
N THR A 206 13.07 -12.47 2.66
CA THR A 206 11.88 -11.93 2.02
C THR A 206 10.70 -11.99 2.99
N ALA A 207 9.85 -10.97 2.96
CA ALA A 207 8.71 -10.88 3.87
C ALA A 207 7.52 -10.26 3.17
N SER A 208 6.40 -10.98 3.13
CA SER A 208 5.16 -10.48 2.55
C SER A 208 3.98 -11.40 2.87
N ARG A 209 2.76 -10.88 2.68
CA ARG A 209 1.60 -11.76 2.55
C ARG A 209 1.77 -12.66 1.32
N MET A 210 1.55 -13.96 1.47
CA MET A 210 1.73 -14.96 0.40
C MET A 210 0.53 -14.99 -0.53
N VAL A 211 0.53 -14.08 -1.50
CA VAL A 211 -0.47 -13.94 -2.57
C VAL A 211 0.23 -13.84 -3.93
N PRO A 212 -0.41 -14.23 -5.05
CA PRO A 212 0.25 -14.40 -6.35
C PRO A 212 1.06 -13.20 -6.84
N TYR A 213 0.54 -11.98 -6.69
CA TYR A 213 1.21 -10.77 -7.18
C TYR A 213 2.48 -10.40 -6.39
N LYS A 214 2.67 -10.95 -5.19
CA LYS A 214 3.89 -10.74 -4.37
C LYS A 214 5.09 -11.56 -4.85
N LYS A 215 4.86 -12.58 -5.68
CA LYS A 215 5.92 -13.37 -6.33
C LYS A 215 6.90 -14.03 -5.34
N ILE A 216 6.44 -14.39 -4.15
CA ILE A 216 7.27 -15.12 -3.18
C ILE A 216 7.65 -16.50 -3.71
N ASP A 217 6.77 -17.16 -4.48
CA ASP A 217 7.05 -18.41 -5.16
C ASP A 217 8.23 -18.31 -6.15
N LEU A 218 8.37 -17.20 -6.87
CA LEU A 218 9.52 -16.94 -7.74
C LEU A 218 10.81 -16.81 -6.95
N ILE A 219 10.80 -16.08 -5.82
CA ILE A 219 11.98 -15.92 -4.96
C ILE A 219 12.42 -17.26 -4.42
N VAL A 220 11.49 -18.04 -3.87
CA VAL A 220 11.77 -19.37 -3.30
C VAL A 220 12.29 -20.31 -4.38
N GLU A 221 11.69 -20.35 -5.57
CA GLU A 221 12.14 -21.20 -6.68
C GLU A 221 13.55 -20.81 -7.18
N ALA A 222 13.86 -19.53 -7.22
CA ALA A 222 15.20 -19.04 -7.59
C ALA A 222 16.24 -19.47 -6.56
N PHE A 223 16.01 -19.21 -5.26
CA PHE A 223 16.94 -19.58 -4.19
C PHE A 223 17.09 -21.09 -4.02
N SER A 224 16.08 -21.88 -4.37
CA SER A 224 16.16 -23.36 -4.38
C SER A 224 17.17 -23.91 -5.38
N GLN A 225 17.62 -23.10 -6.34
CA GLN A 225 18.68 -23.45 -7.29
C GLN A 225 20.07 -23.04 -6.81
N THR A 226 20.20 -22.57 -5.56
CA THR A 226 21.46 -22.11 -4.97
C THR A 226 21.68 -22.77 -3.59
N GLU A 227 22.87 -22.59 -3.02
CA GLU A 227 23.15 -22.95 -1.62
C GLU A 227 22.94 -21.77 -0.64
N LYS A 228 22.53 -20.59 -1.14
CA LYS A 228 22.36 -19.38 -0.34
C LYS A 228 21.16 -19.53 0.59
N LYS A 229 21.35 -19.23 1.89
CA LYS A 229 20.27 -19.32 2.88
C LYS A 229 19.22 -18.23 2.64
N LEU A 230 17.92 -18.61 2.56
CA LEU A 230 16.80 -17.70 2.47
C LEU A 230 15.83 -17.93 3.63
N LEU A 231 15.51 -16.86 4.36
CA LEU A 231 14.42 -16.83 5.32
C LEU A 231 13.18 -16.19 4.66
N VAL A 232 12.02 -16.81 4.86
CA VAL A 232 10.75 -16.36 4.26
C VAL A 232 9.75 -16.12 5.37
N ILE A 233 9.31 -14.86 5.52
CA ILE A 233 8.31 -14.46 6.52
C ILE A 233 6.99 -14.15 5.83
N GLY A 234 5.91 -14.63 6.42
CA GLY A 234 4.54 -14.36 5.98
C GLY A 234 3.68 -15.59 5.90
N ASP A 235 2.42 -15.35 5.60
CA ASP A 235 1.40 -16.39 5.42
C ASP A 235 0.39 -15.95 4.35
N GLY A 236 -0.36 -16.89 3.83
CA GLY A 236 -1.40 -16.61 2.84
C GLY A 236 -1.77 -17.79 1.97
N PRO A 237 -2.69 -17.59 1.02
CA PRO A 237 -3.23 -18.67 0.19
C PRO A 237 -2.16 -19.43 -0.63
N ASP A 238 -1.04 -18.79 -0.97
CA ASP A 238 0.02 -19.42 -1.76
C ASP A 238 1.05 -20.23 -0.92
N MET A 239 0.89 -20.30 0.42
CA MET A 239 1.82 -21.01 1.31
C MET A 239 2.08 -22.46 0.85
N GLY A 240 1.04 -23.20 0.46
CA GLY A 240 1.18 -24.58 -0.02
C GLY A 240 2.06 -24.68 -1.26
N LYS A 241 1.85 -23.78 -2.23
CA LYS A 241 2.65 -23.68 -3.46
C LYS A 241 4.10 -23.31 -3.17
N ILE A 242 4.32 -22.36 -2.26
CA ILE A 242 5.65 -21.88 -1.85
C ILE A 242 6.41 -23.02 -1.17
N LYS A 243 5.75 -23.71 -0.22
CA LYS A 243 6.34 -24.84 0.51
C LYS A 243 6.77 -25.97 -0.43
N SER A 244 6.01 -26.27 -1.47
CA SER A 244 6.35 -27.32 -2.44
C SER A 244 7.59 -27.01 -3.31
N LYS A 245 8.02 -25.74 -3.37
CA LYS A 245 9.19 -25.28 -4.12
C LYS A 245 10.44 -25.09 -3.26
N ALA A 246 10.28 -25.07 -1.92
CA ALA A 246 11.36 -24.80 -1.00
C ALA A 246 12.33 -26.00 -0.89
N SER A 247 13.63 -25.75 -1.05
CA SER A 247 14.72 -26.69 -0.79
C SER A 247 15.30 -26.50 0.62
N LYS A 248 16.31 -27.32 1.00
CA LYS A 248 16.88 -27.38 2.36
C LYS A 248 17.50 -26.07 2.87
N ASN A 249 17.92 -25.17 1.98
CA ASN A 249 18.49 -23.85 2.30
C ASN A 249 17.43 -22.77 2.55
N ILE A 250 16.14 -23.09 2.45
CA ILE A 250 15.02 -22.15 2.61
C ILE A 250 14.24 -22.50 3.88
N GLU A 251 14.10 -21.51 4.73
CA GLU A 251 13.37 -21.61 5.99
C GLU A 251 12.09 -20.75 5.93
N LEU A 252 10.93 -21.41 6.02
CA LEU A 252 9.61 -20.75 6.03
C LEU A 252 9.20 -20.51 7.48
N LEU A 253 9.27 -19.26 7.94
CA LEU A 253 9.03 -18.88 9.34
C LEU A 253 7.55 -18.64 9.67
N GLY A 254 6.67 -18.57 8.65
CA GLY A 254 5.28 -18.19 8.86
C GLY A 254 5.14 -16.72 9.25
N PHE A 255 4.08 -16.40 10.00
CA PHE A 255 3.85 -15.04 10.50
C PHE A 255 4.89 -14.70 11.58
N ALA A 256 5.48 -13.52 11.50
CA ALA A 256 6.36 -12.96 12.53
C ALA A 256 5.78 -11.64 13.06
N ASP A 257 5.99 -11.36 14.34
CA ASP A 257 5.66 -10.08 14.94
C ASP A 257 6.63 -8.96 14.46
N ASP A 258 6.24 -7.70 14.73
CA ASP A 258 7.00 -6.53 14.28
C ASP A 258 8.45 -6.54 14.80
N LYS A 259 8.68 -7.03 16.02
CA LYS A 259 10.02 -7.08 16.63
C LYS A 259 10.90 -8.11 15.94
N THR A 260 10.39 -9.32 15.76
CA THR A 260 11.08 -10.40 15.03
C THR A 260 11.38 -10.00 13.60
N MET A 261 10.40 -9.35 12.92
CA MET A 261 10.56 -8.83 11.58
C MET A 261 11.71 -7.81 11.50
N ALA A 262 11.72 -6.81 12.39
CA ALA A 262 12.75 -5.78 12.42
C ALA A 262 14.14 -6.37 12.71
N ASP A 263 14.22 -7.34 13.62
CA ASP A 263 15.45 -8.02 13.99
C ASP A 263 16.05 -8.81 12.82
N LEU A 264 15.23 -9.61 12.13
CA LEU A 264 15.67 -10.38 10.96
C LEU A 264 16.00 -9.49 9.77
N MET A 265 15.24 -8.41 9.54
CA MET A 265 15.59 -7.41 8.53
C MET A 265 16.96 -6.78 8.81
N GLY A 266 17.24 -6.43 10.07
CA GLY A 266 18.52 -5.85 10.47
C GLY A 266 19.69 -6.80 10.27
N GLN A 267 19.49 -8.10 10.49
CA GLN A 267 20.53 -9.14 10.35
C GLN A 267 20.74 -9.58 8.91
N ALA A 268 19.74 -9.50 8.05
CA ALA A 268 19.80 -10.03 6.69
C ALA A 268 20.94 -9.39 5.87
N LYS A 269 21.62 -10.20 5.05
CA LYS A 269 22.62 -9.75 4.07
C LYS A 269 21.99 -8.85 3.02
N ALA A 270 20.81 -9.25 2.52
CA ALA A 270 19.95 -8.43 1.68
C ALA A 270 18.47 -8.84 1.84
N PHE A 271 17.59 -7.89 1.55
CA PHE A 271 16.15 -8.11 1.44
C PHE A 271 15.78 -8.31 -0.03
N VAL A 272 15.05 -9.40 -0.35
CA VAL A 272 14.64 -9.72 -1.73
C VAL A 272 13.16 -9.41 -1.92
N PHE A 273 12.84 -8.65 -2.97
CA PHE A 273 11.49 -8.15 -3.22
C PHE A 273 11.12 -8.23 -4.70
N ALA A 274 10.26 -9.18 -5.07
CA ALA A 274 9.92 -9.47 -6.47
C ALA A 274 8.57 -8.89 -6.92
N ALA A 275 7.85 -8.18 -6.05
CA ALA A 275 6.54 -7.62 -6.39
C ALA A 275 6.65 -6.32 -7.19
N GLU A 276 5.69 -6.09 -8.09
CA GLU A 276 5.38 -4.75 -8.61
C GLU A 276 4.33 -4.10 -7.70
N GLU A 277 4.74 -3.13 -6.90
CA GLU A 277 3.87 -2.44 -5.95
C GLU A 277 3.75 -0.94 -6.22
N ASP A 278 2.74 -0.35 -5.62
CA ASP A 278 2.43 1.07 -5.77
C ASP A 278 3.48 1.95 -5.09
N PHE A 279 4.05 1.49 -3.96
CA PHE A 279 5.13 2.15 -3.23
C PHE A 279 6.18 1.15 -2.72
N GLY A 280 5.77 0.14 -1.95
CA GLY A 280 6.67 -0.84 -1.35
C GLY A 280 7.22 -0.37 0.01
N ILE A 281 6.40 -0.45 1.06
CA ILE A 281 6.80 -0.07 2.42
C ILE A 281 7.93 -0.98 2.94
N THR A 282 7.82 -2.28 2.76
CA THR A 282 8.77 -3.29 3.28
C THR A 282 10.22 -3.09 2.77
N PRO A 283 10.47 -2.78 1.48
CA PRO A 283 11.78 -2.35 1.01
C PRO A 283 12.37 -1.13 1.74
N VAL A 284 11.52 -0.18 2.15
CA VAL A 284 11.97 0.99 2.92
C VAL A 284 12.29 0.61 4.37
N GLU A 285 11.49 -0.27 4.96
CA GLU A 285 11.73 -0.82 6.31
C GLU A 285 13.06 -1.58 6.37
N ALA A 286 13.40 -2.39 5.35
CA ALA A 286 14.69 -3.04 5.24
C ALA A 286 15.84 -2.02 5.15
N GLN A 287 15.70 -0.98 4.33
CA GLN A 287 16.69 0.10 4.23
C GLN A 287 16.84 0.86 5.55
N ALA A 288 15.77 1.03 6.34
CA ALA A 288 15.85 1.65 7.66
C ALA A 288 16.76 0.85 8.62
N CYS A 289 16.85 -0.47 8.44
CA CYS A 289 17.83 -1.33 9.15
C CYS A 289 19.24 -1.26 8.57
N GLY A 290 19.50 -0.49 7.52
CA GLY A 290 20.77 -0.53 6.78
C GLY A 290 20.93 -1.79 5.92
N THR A 291 19.84 -2.47 5.54
CA THR A 291 19.85 -3.69 4.74
C THR A 291 19.57 -3.37 3.29
N PRO A 292 20.46 -3.73 2.35
CA PRO A 292 20.29 -3.50 0.94
C PRO A 292 19.13 -4.33 0.36
N VAL A 293 18.51 -3.83 -0.71
CA VAL A 293 17.34 -4.45 -1.31
C VAL A 293 17.63 -4.92 -2.73
N ILE A 294 17.35 -6.18 -3.03
CA ILE A 294 17.35 -6.72 -4.40
C ILE A 294 15.89 -6.78 -4.85
N CYS A 295 15.48 -5.93 -5.77
CA CYS A 295 14.06 -5.79 -6.10
C CYS A 295 13.76 -5.77 -7.60
N PHE A 296 12.51 -6.12 -7.92
CA PHE A 296 11.99 -5.95 -9.29
C PHE A 296 11.95 -4.47 -9.65
N GLY A 297 12.63 -4.09 -10.71
CA GLY A 297 12.83 -2.71 -11.17
C GLY A 297 11.56 -2.10 -11.80
N ARG A 298 10.40 -2.18 -11.10
CA ARG A 298 9.14 -1.58 -11.53
C ARG A 298 8.32 -1.05 -10.37
N GLY A 299 7.32 -0.22 -10.72
CA GLY A 299 6.42 0.37 -9.72
C GLY A 299 7.14 1.31 -8.76
N GLY A 300 6.71 1.31 -7.50
CA GLY A 300 7.25 2.14 -6.43
C GLY A 300 8.69 1.78 -6.04
N ALA A 301 9.18 0.58 -6.35
CA ALA A 301 10.55 0.17 -6.07
C ALA A 301 11.59 1.11 -6.74
N LEU A 302 11.28 1.63 -7.94
CA LEU A 302 12.11 2.63 -8.63
C LEU A 302 12.21 3.99 -7.90
N GLU A 303 11.34 4.24 -6.94
CA GLU A 303 11.31 5.49 -6.15
C GLU A 303 11.88 5.28 -4.75
N THR A 304 11.75 4.06 -4.22
CA THR A 304 12.15 3.73 -2.84
C THR A 304 13.57 3.17 -2.76
N VAL A 305 14.03 2.47 -3.77
CA VAL A 305 15.40 1.91 -3.83
C VAL A 305 16.26 2.75 -4.77
N LYS A 306 17.50 3.05 -4.37
CA LYS A 306 18.48 3.76 -5.20
C LYS A 306 19.54 2.76 -5.64
N GLU A 307 19.57 2.48 -6.96
CA GLU A 307 20.48 1.48 -7.53
C GLU A 307 21.95 1.80 -7.21
N GLY A 308 22.69 0.79 -6.78
CA GLY A 308 24.11 0.89 -6.41
C GLY A 308 24.39 1.58 -5.06
N ILE A 309 23.35 2.08 -4.37
CA ILE A 309 23.47 2.69 -3.02
C ILE A 309 22.66 1.91 -2.01
N SER A 310 21.33 1.79 -2.23
CA SER A 310 20.47 1.08 -1.29
C SER A 310 19.96 -0.27 -1.82
N GLY A 311 20.34 -0.66 -3.03
CA GLY A 311 19.99 -1.94 -3.59
C GLY A 311 20.33 -2.09 -5.07
N LEU A 312 19.83 -3.16 -5.67
CA LEU A 312 19.94 -3.50 -7.10
C LEU A 312 18.57 -3.89 -7.67
N TYR A 313 18.43 -3.70 -8.98
CA TYR A 313 17.24 -4.11 -9.72
C TYR A 313 17.49 -5.36 -10.55
N PHE A 314 16.46 -6.22 -10.67
CA PHE A 314 16.29 -7.13 -11.80
C PHE A 314 15.08 -6.67 -12.63
N MET A 315 15.14 -6.86 -13.96
CA MET A 315 14.21 -6.18 -14.87
C MET A 315 13.08 -7.08 -15.38
N GLU A 316 13.16 -8.39 -15.18
CA GLU A 316 12.14 -9.36 -15.53
C GLU A 316 11.83 -10.29 -14.35
N GLN A 317 10.54 -10.56 -14.12
CA GLN A 317 10.11 -11.48 -13.05
C GLN A 317 10.32 -12.94 -13.46
N ASN A 318 11.60 -13.34 -13.61
CA ASN A 318 12.01 -14.71 -13.86
C ASN A 318 13.23 -15.09 -13.01
N ILE A 319 13.48 -16.39 -12.89
CA ILE A 319 14.55 -16.96 -12.04
C ILE A 319 15.92 -16.46 -12.48
N ARG A 320 16.19 -16.46 -13.79
CA ARG A 320 17.49 -16.08 -14.33
C ARG A 320 17.88 -14.65 -13.96
N GLU A 321 16.98 -13.71 -14.15
CA GLU A 321 17.22 -12.29 -13.88
C GLU A 321 17.36 -12.03 -12.35
N LEU A 322 16.56 -12.70 -11.54
CA LEU A 322 16.68 -12.60 -10.08
C LEU A 322 18.04 -13.15 -9.60
N LEU A 323 18.45 -14.32 -10.06
CA LEU A 323 19.76 -14.90 -9.70
C LEU A 323 20.93 -14.05 -10.21
N ALA A 324 20.84 -13.52 -11.44
CA ALA A 324 21.85 -12.60 -11.97
C ALA A 324 21.99 -11.33 -11.09
N ALA A 325 20.87 -10.80 -10.56
CA ALA A 325 20.93 -9.67 -9.64
C ALA A 325 21.53 -10.05 -8.29
N VAL A 326 21.23 -11.26 -7.77
CA VAL A 326 21.85 -11.80 -6.55
C VAL A 326 23.37 -11.96 -6.74
N ASP A 327 23.82 -12.51 -7.87
CA ASP A 327 25.26 -12.69 -8.14
C ASP A 327 25.97 -11.34 -8.33
N LYS A 328 25.34 -10.37 -9.00
CA LYS A 328 25.85 -9.00 -9.11
C LYS A 328 25.97 -8.35 -7.72
N PHE A 329 24.98 -8.58 -6.86
CA PHE A 329 25.00 -8.11 -5.48
C PHE A 329 26.19 -8.70 -4.70
N GLU A 330 26.41 -10.01 -4.75
CA GLU A 330 27.53 -10.67 -4.08
C GLU A 330 28.89 -10.11 -4.54
N GLN A 331 29.06 -9.86 -5.84
CA GLN A 331 30.29 -9.30 -6.42
C GLN A 331 30.53 -7.83 -6.00
N SER A 332 29.49 -7.14 -5.55
CA SER A 332 29.54 -5.72 -5.19
C SER A 332 29.12 -5.45 -3.75
N TYR A 333 29.07 -6.46 -2.91
CA TYR A 333 28.56 -6.39 -1.53
C TYR A 333 29.20 -5.27 -0.70
N ASP A 334 30.52 -5.12 -0.78
CA ASP A 334 31.28 -4.13 -0.02
C ASP A 334 30.96 -2.66 -0.37
N LYS A 335 30.24 -2.43 -1.48
CA LYS A 335 29.79 -1.09 -1.88
C LYS A 335 28.53 -0.64 -1.14
N PHE A 336 27.80 -1.57 -0.48
CA PHE A 336 26.56 -1.27 0.21
C PHE A 336 26.83 -0.91 1.66
N GLU A 337 26.98 0.40 1.91
CA GLU A 337 27.23 0.95 3.23
C GLU A 337 25.91 1.09 4.03
N PRO A 338 25.73 0.38 5.17
CA PRO A 338 24.47 0.40 5.93
C PRO A 338 23.97 1.80 6.31
N ILE A 339 24.90 2.71 6.62
CA ILE A 339 24.55 4.11 6.96
C ILE A 339 23.90 4.81 5.75
N LYS A 340 24.53 4.72 4.55
CA LYS A 340 23.98 5.35 3.33
C LYS A 340 22.67 4.72 2.89
N ILE A 341 22.50 3.41 3.11
CA ILE A 341 21.24 2.73 2.85
C ILE A 341 20.14 3.30 3.75
N ARG A 342 20.40 3.43 5.06
CA ARG A 342 19.45 4.03 6.01
C ARG A 342 19.12 5.48 5.65
N GLU A 343 20.09 6.28 5.28
CA GLU A 343 19.89 7.69 4.86
C GLU A 343 18.86 7.78 3.72
N ASN A 344 18.89 6.85 2.76
CA ASN A 344 17.91 6.82 1.67
C ASN A 344 16.47 6.58 2.19
N SER A 345 16.28 5.88 3.31
CA SER A 345 14.96 5.63 3.89
C SER A 345 14.38 6.83 4.63
N LEU A 346 15.22 7.76 5.15
CA LEU A 346 14.76 8.87 6.00
C LEU A 346 13.75 9.79 5.31
N LYS A 347 13.85 9.95 3.99
CA LYS A 347 12.91 10.74 3.19
C LYS A 347 11.48 10.16 3.16
N PHE A 348 11.25 9.00 3.75
CA PHE A 348 9.94 8.35 3.85
C PHE A 348 9.42 8.27 5.29
N SER A 349 10.06 8.98 6.23
CA SER A 349 9.69 8.94 7.64
C SER A 349 8.25 9.41 7.88
N ARG A 350 7.63 8.91 8.95
CA ARG A 350 6.28 9.33 9.39
C ARG A 350 6.25 10.83 9.70
N THR A 351 7.24 11.35 10.41
CA THR A 351 7.34 12.78 10.77
C THR A 351 7.32 13.68 9.54
N ARG A 352 8.10 13.33 8.48
CA ARG A 352 8.08 14.05 7.20
C ARG A 352 6.69 14.00 6.57
N PHE A 353 6.07 12.81 6.49
CA PHE A 353 4.73 12.64 5.91
C PHE A 353 3.69 13.53 6.60
N GLU A 354 3.68 13.50 7.94
CA GLU A 354 2.74 14.28 8.74
C GLU A 354 2.93 15.80 8.52
N ALA A 355 4.17 16.26 8.45
CA ALA A 355 4.47 17.67 8.16
C ALA A 355 4.03 18.08 6.75
N GLU A 356 4.32 17.26 5.73
CA GLU A 356 3.95 17.56 4.33
C GLU A 356 2.43 17.55 4.14
N ILE A 357 1.72 16.56 4.68
CA ILE A 357 0.24 16.48 4.59
C ILE A 357 -0.42 17.65 5.31
N LYS A 358 0.05 17.99 6.50
CA LYS A 358 -0.48 19.13 7.25
C LYS A 358 -0.34 20.42 6.44
N SER A 359 0.86 20.72 6.02
CA SER A 359 1.15 21.92 5.22
C SER A 359 0.34 21.95 3.92
N TYR A 360 0.21 20.82 3.24
CA TYR A 360 -0.55 20.71 1.99
C TYR A 360 -2.05 21.00 2.20
N VAL A 361 -2.68 20.35 3.18
CA VAL A 361 -4.12 20.53 3.44
C VAL A 361 -4.42 21.95 3.88
N GLU A 362 -3.62 22.50 4.80
CA GLU A 362 -3.79 23.88 5.30
C GLU A 362 -3.64 24.90 4.16
N LYS A 363 -2.61 24.78 3.33
CA LYS A 363 -2.40 25.63 2.16
C LYS A 363 -3.57 25.56 1.17
N LYS A 364 -4.03 24.35 0.84
CA LYS A 364 -5.15 24.15 -0.11
C LYS A 364 -6.47 24.69 0.44
N TYR A 365 -6.66 24.64 1.74
CA TYR A 365 -7.86 25.20 2.37
C TYR A 365 -7.84 26.74 2.33
N GLU A 366 -6.69 27.39 2.58
CA GLU A 366 -6.59 28.85 2.46
C GLU A 366 -6.80 29.31 1.00
N GLU A 367 -6.15 28.64 0.02
CA GLU A 367 -6.36 28.91 -1.41
C GLU A 367 -7.84 28.75 -1.81
N PHE A 368 -8.55 27.77 -1.22
CA PHE A 368 -9.97 27.53 -1.48
C PHE A 368 -10.85 28.64 -0.91
N LYS A 369 -10.58 29.10 0.32
CA LYS A 369 -11.33 30.21 0.93
C LYS A 369 -11.17 31.53 0.18
N GLU A 370 -9.94 31.82 -0.28
CA GLU A 370 -9.68 33.04 -1.06
C GLU A 370 -10.55 33.07 -2.33
N ARG A 371 -10.64 31.95 -3.05
CA ARG A 371 -11.48 31.85 -4.26
C ARG A 371 -12.99 31.92 -4.01
N GLN A 372 -13.45 31.67 -2.80
CA GLN A 372 -14.88 31.80 -2.45
C GLN A 372 -15.28 33.22 -2.13
N ASN A 373 -14.31 34.08 -1.83
CA ASN A 373 -14.54 35.48 -1.51
C ASN A 373 -14.43 36.40 -2.75
N ASP A 374 -13.93 35.86 -3.88
CA ASP A 374 -13.90 36.52 -5.20
C ASP A 374 -15.19 36.22 -5.98
#